data_580f6583e93d835b9e1e8d2783feb783
#
_entry.id   580f6583e93d835b9e1e8d2783feb783
#
_cell.length_a   1.000
_cell.length_b   1.000
_cell.length_c   1.000
_cell.angle_alpha   90.00
_cell.angle_beta   90.00
_cell.angle_gamma   90.00
#
_symmetry.space_group_name_H-M   'P 1'
#
loop_
_entity.id
_entity.type
_entity.pdbx_description
1 polymer ?
#
loop_
_entity_poly.entity_id
_entity_poly.type
_entity_poly.pdbx_seq_one_letter_code
_entity_poly.pdbx_strand_id
1 'polypeptide(L)'
;MNALSTFSRRMMAKRFITTAVLPALGLLGYHSPYAATQTPPEELIGATEGFLEFMVEDYLERSEIQARHEIHVKPIDPRLRLADCDSDLTQRLESPEQPVGRVTVKVSCEGSSPWSVYIPAQVRVFRPVAVLKNPLKRNSIIGPDDVAMIEQDVGLLNRGYIVDPAQAIGKKLTRPVQADQVLTPSQLQLAESVRRGDQVVILASSAGISVRMQGEALSDGALGQQISVRNLSSQRVVRARVTGPGQVEVRL
;
A
#
# COMPACT_ATOMS: atom_id res chain seq x y z
N MET A 1 39.66 -30.84 -54.63
CA MET A 1 40.41 -30.33 -55.84
C MET A 1 41.39 -29.30 -55.29
N ASN A 2 42.67 -29.72 -55.31
CA ASN A 2 43.92 -28.98 -55.56
C ASN A 2 44.21 -27.73 -54.68
N ALA A 3 45.38 -27.50 -54.24
CA ALA A 3 46.71 -28.16 -54.20
C ALA A 3 47.60 -27.24 -53.33
N LEU A 4 48.34 -27.80 -52.46
CA LEU A 4 49.79 -27.81 -52.27
C LEU A 4 50.59 -26.60 -52.89
N SER A 5 51.35 -25.91 -52.03
CA SER A 5 52.78 -25.83 -52.35
C SER A 5 53.59 -25.32 -51.10
N THR A 6 54.43 -26.20 -50.68
CA THR A 6 55.66 -26.04 -49.93
C THR A 6 56.67 -25.14 -50.60
N PHE A 7 57.39 -24.30 -49.79
CA PHE A 7 58.77 -23.93 -50.19
C PHE A 7 59.68 -23.78 -48.95
N SER A 8 60.60 -24.70 -48.92
CA SER A 8 61.80 -24.79 -48.07
C SER A 8 62.91 -23.93 -48.61
N ARG A 9 63.63 -23.19 -47.78
CA ARG A 9 65.11 -23.00 -48.05
C ARG A 9 65.86 -22.63 -46.78
N ARG A 10 66.86 -23.41 -46.66
CA ARG A 10 67.95 -23.51 -45.71
C ARG A 10 68.95 -22.32 -45.68
N MET A 11 69.72 -22.30 -44.55
CA MET A 11 71.12 -21.86 -44.34
C MET A 11 71.34 -20.37 -44.14
N MET A 12 72.07 -19.91 -43.13
CA MET A 12 73.46 -20.20 -42.70
C MET A 12 73.78 -19.66 -41.33
N ALA A 13 74.59 -20.40 -40.61
CA ALA A 13 75.19 -20.07 -39.34
C ALA A 13 76.21 -18.93 -39.41
N LYS A 14 76.23 -17.96 -38.54
CA LYS A 14 77.44 -17.23 -38.11
C LYS A 14 77.44 -17.08 -36.59
N ARG A 15 78.45 -17.76 -36.00
CA ARG A 15 78.85 -17.60 -34.59
C ARG A 15 79.47 -16.22 -34.40
N PHE A 16 78.90 -15.42 -33.49
CA PHE A 16 79.67 -14.33 -32.84
C PHE A 16 79.53 -14.53 -31.33
N ILE A 17 80.72 -14.74 -30.73
CA ILE A 17 80.96 -14.71 -29.31
C ILE A 17 80.97 -13.23 -28.93
N THR A 18 80.10 -12.83 -28.05
CA THR A 18 80.22 -11.54 -27.39
C THR A 18 79.86 -11.69 -25.90
N THR A 19 80.84 -11.31 -25.12
CA THR A 19 80.93 -11.27 -23.65
C THR A 19 79.66 -10.83 -22.92
N ALA A 20 79.29 -11.64 -21.94
CA ALA A 20 78.24 -11.37 -20.98
C ALA A 20 78.64 -10.25 -20.01
N VAL A 21 77.97 -9.13 -20.07
CA VAL A 21 77.86 -8.14 -18.97
C VAL A 21 76.50 -8.33 -18.35
N LEU A 22 76.45 -8.88 -17.12
CA LEU A 22 75.22 -8.93 -16.29
C LEU A 22 74.95 -7.55 -15.75
N PRO A 23 73.81 -6.89 -16.05
CA PRO A 23 73.29 -5.84 -15.23
C PRO A 23 72.47 -6.50 -14.09
N ALA A 24 72.82 -6.19 -12.83
CA ALA A 24 72.00 -6.47 -11.69
C ALA A 24 70.67 -5.67 -11.79
N LEU A 25 69.61 -6.35 -12.26
CA LEU A 25 68.26 -5.80 -12.26
C LEU A 25 67.76 -5.85 -10.81
N GLY A 26 67.77 -4.69 -10.13
CA GLY A 26 67.06 -4.48 -8.90
C GLY A 26 65.57 -4.79 -9.08
N LEU A 27 65.06 -5.76 -8.34
CA LEU A 27 63.63 -6.05 -8.15
C LEU A 27 62.98 -4.85 -7.45
N LEU A 28 62.59 -3.81 -8.23
CA LEU A 28 61.61 -2.83 -7.79
C LEU A 28 60.29 -3.59 -7.71
N GLY A 29 59.90 -3.97 -6.47
CA GLY A 29 58.56 -4.52 -6.19
C GLY A 29 57.52 -3.51 -6.60
N TYR A 30 56.84 -3.74 -7.73
CA TYR A 30 55.63 -3.05 -8.06
C TYR A 30 54.56 -3.42 -7.03
N HIS A 31 54.45 -2.60 -5.98
CA HIS A 31 53.28 -2.60 -5.12
C HIS A 31 52.16 -2.02 -5.97
N SER A 32 51.36 -2.89 -6.62
CA SER A 32 50.07 -2.48 -7.15
C SER A 32 49.26 -1.90 -5.98
N PRO A 33 48.81 -0.64 -6.04
CA PRO A 33 47.89 -0.18 -5.02
C PRO A 33 46.64 -1.07 -5.13
N TYR A 34 46.35 -1.85 -4.08
CA TYR A 34 45.03 -2.47 -3.93
C TYR A 34 44.03 -1.33 -3.98
N ALA A 35 43.35 -1.16 -5.09
CA ALA A 35 42.18 -0.30 -5.15
C ALA A 35 41.22 -0.86 -4.11
N ALA A 36 41.01 -0.11 -3.03
CA ALA A 36 40.03 -0.48 -2.04
C ALA A 36 38.69 -0.61 -2.76
N THR A 37 38.16 -1.83 -2.84
CA THR A 37 36.84 -2.11 -3.37
C THR A 37 35.82 -1.35 -2.52
N GLN A 38 34.86 -0.73 -3.16
CA GLN A 38 33.80 0.05 -2.50
C GLN A 38 32.47 -0.60 -2.82
N THR A 39 31.57 -0.62 -1.87
CA THR A 39 30.17 -1.03 -2.11
C THR A 39 29.53 -0.04 -3.08
N PRO A 40 29.14 -0.47 -4.30
CA PRO A 40 28.56 0.43 -5.28
C PRO A 40 27.13 0.83 -4.90
N PRO A 41 26.69 2.06 -5.26
CA PRO A 41 25.32 2.51 -4.99
C PRO A 41 24.24 1.57 -5.59
N GLU A 42 24.51 0.93 -6.72
CA GLU A 42 23.60 0.00 -7.39
C GLU A 42 23.31 -1.24 -6.53
N GLU A 43 24.29 -1.73 -5.80
CA GLU A 43 24.13 -2.86 -4.88
C GLU A 43 23.21 -2.49 -3.72
N LEU A 44 23.37 -1.28 -3.16
CA LEU A 44 22.50 -0.76 -2.10
C LEU A 44 21.06 -0.59 -2.59
N ILE A 45 20.87 -0.10 -3.80
CA ILE A 45 19.55 0.05 -4.43
C ILE A 45 18.91 -1.33 -4.59
N GLY A 46 19.62 -2.29 -5.20
CA GLY A 46 19.11 -3.65 -5.41
C GLY A 46 18.77 -4.37 -4.09
N ALA A 47 19.64 -4.26 -3.08
CA ALA A 47 19.39 -4.83 -1.75
C ALA A 47 18.16 -4.20 -1.09
N THR A 48 17.96 -2.87 -1.25
CA THR A 48 16.80 -2.16 -0.71
C THR A 48 15.52 -2.55 -1.45
N GLU A 49 15.56 -2.67 -2.79
CA GLU A 49 14.42 -3.10 -3.60
C GLU A 49 13.99 -4.52 -3.23
N GLY A 50 14.92 -5.47 -3.20
CA GLY A 50 14.62 -6.86 -2.84
C GLY A 50 14.07 -7.00 -1.42
N PHE A 51 14.61 -6.26 -0.46
CA PHE A 51 14.08 -6.22 0.91
C PHE A 51 12.65 -5.67 0.97
N LEU A 52 12.38 -4.54 0.27
CA LEU A 52 11.06 -3.93 0.24
C LEU A 52 10.04 -4.80 -0.49
N GLU A 53 10.44 -5.49 -1.58
CA GLU A 53 9.59 -6.44 -2.29
C GLU A 53 9.08 -7.52 -1.33
N PHE A 54 10.00 -8.18 -0.63
CA PHE A 54 9.66 -9.19 0.38
C PHE A 54 8.75 -8.63 1.48
N MET A 55 9.05 -7.44 2.01
CA MET A 55 8.29 -6.83 3.09
C MET A 55 6.87 -6.45 2.67
N VAL A 56 6.70 -5.96 1.43
CA VAL A 56 5.40 -5.57 0.89
C VAL A 56 4.55 -6.80 0.60
N GLU A 57 5.11 -7.82 -0.04
CA GLU A 57 4.40 -9.07 -0.32
C GLU A 57 3.92 -9.74 0.98
N ASP A 58 4.78 -9.87 1.97
CA ASP A 58 4.45 -10.43 3.28
C ASP A 58 3.39 -9.57 4.02
N TYR A 59 3.45 -8.24 3.91
CA TYR A 59 2.42 -7.35 4.46
C TYR A 59 1.06 -7.55 3.77
N LEU A 60 1.03 -7.60 2.44
CA LEU A 60 -0.20 -7.79 1.66
C LEU A 60 -0.82 -9.17 1.93
N GLU A 61 0.00 -10.22 2.00
CA GLU A 61 -0.46 -11.58 2.30
C GLU A 61 -1.05 -11.68 3.71
N ARG A 62 -0.34 -11.22 4.74
CA ARG A 62 -0.83 -11.25 6.14
C ARG A 62 -2.05 -10.39 6.38
N SER A 63 -2.21 -9.32 5.61
CA SER A 63 -3.37 -8.44 5.69
C SER A 63 -4.54 -8.88 4.78
N GLU A 64 -4.40 -9.98 4.05
CA GLU A 64 -5.37 -10.48 3.06
C GLU A 64 -5.75 -9.41 2.02
N ILE A 65 -4.78 -8.55 1.67
CA ILE A 65 -4.97 -7.46 0.74
C ILE A 65 -4.58 -7.89 -0.68
N GLN A 66 -5.55 -7.97 -1.58
CA GLN A 66 -5.27 -8.12 -3.01
C GLN A 66 -4.97 -6.75 -3.62
N ALA A 67 -3.73 -6.53 -4.00
CA ALA A 67 -3.26 -5.26 -4.55
C ALA A 67 -2.06 -5.49 -5.47
N ARG A 68 -1.86 -4.56 -6.41
CA ARG A 68 -0.63 -4.43 -7.17
C ARG A 68 0.27 -3.43 -6.43
N HIS A 69 1.56 -3.65 -6.43
CA HIS A 69 2.49 -2.69 -5.84
C HIS A 69 3.60 -2.28 -6.81
N GLU A 70 4.23 -1.15 -6.52
CA GLU A 70 5.38 -0.62 -7.23
C GLU A 70 6.35 -0.04 -6.21
N ILE A 71 7.63 -0.42 -6.34
CA ILE A 71 8.70 0.08 -5.48
C ILE A 71 9.61 0.99 -6.31
N HIS A 72 9.94 2.12 -5.75
CA HIS A 72 10.88 3.06 -6.35
C HIS A 72 11.87 3.56 -5.29
N VAL A 73 13.09 3.06 -5.35
CA VAL A 73 14.20 3.52 -4.50
C VAL A 73 14.73 4.83 -5.06
N LYS A 74 14.92 5.82 -4.21
CA LYS A 74 15.48 7.10 -4.65
C LYS A 74 16.95 6.95 -5.01
N PRO A 75 17.43 7.68 -6.04
CA PRO A 75 18.84 7.69 -6.37
C PRO A 75 19.70 8.05 -5.16
N ILE A 76 20.78 7.30 -4.96
CA ILE A 76 21.80 7.55 -3.93
C ILE A 76 22.83 8.52 -4.50
N ASP A 77 23.38 9.40 -3.66
CA ASP A 77 24.44 10.33 -4.09
C ASP A 77 25.63 9.52 -4.67
N PRO A 78 25.98 9.74 -5.95
CA PRO A 78 27.09 9.03 -6.58
C PRO A 78 28.47 9.33 -5.95
N ARG A 79 28.54 10.30 -5.06
CA ARG A 79 29.75 10.62 -4.29
C ARG A 79 29.87 9.80 -3.00
N LEU A 80 28.83 9.08 -2.62
CA LEU A 80 28.87 8.21 -1.45
C LEU A 80 29.97 7.16 -1.63
N ARG A 81 30.84 7.07 -0.65
CA ARG A 81 31.94 6.09 -0.61
C ARG A 81 31.80 5.27 0.64
N LEU A 82 31.41 4.03 0.48
CA LEU A 82 31.31 3.05 1.56
C LEU A 82 32.39 1.99 1.36
N ALA A 83 32.98 1.55 2.44
CA ALA A 83 33.92 0.43 2.39
C ALA A 83 33.20 -0.80 1.83
N ASP A 84 33.95 -1.65 1.13
CA ASP A 84 33.45 -2.95 0.69
C ASP A 84 32.93 -3.76 1.88
N CYS A 85 31.78 -4.39 1.73
CA CYS A 85 31.20 -5.21 2.76
C CYS A 85 31.64 -6.66 2.60
N ASP A 86 32.39 -7.17 3.55
CA ASP A 86 32.87 -8.55 3.60
C ASP A 86 31.90 -9.51 4.33
N SER A 87 30.70 -9.02 4.62
CA SER A 87 29.57 -9.78 5.17
C SER A 87 28.28 -9.45 4.43
N ASP A 88 27.21 -10.21 4.68
CA ASP A 88 25.90 -9.91 4.13
C ASP A 88 25.37 -8.56 4.62
N LEU A 89 24.77 -7.79 3.71
CA LEU A 89 24.12 -6.54 4.06
C LEU A 89 22.86 -6.80 4.89
N THR A 90 22.75 -6.10 6.01
CA THR A 90 21.54 -6.13 6.85
C THR A 90 20.61 -4.97 6.50
N GLN A 91 19.35 -5.28 6.20
CA GLN A 91 18.32 -4.28 5.88
C GLN A 91 17.28 -4.26 7.00
N ARG A 92 16.82 -3.06 7.35
CA ARG A 92 15.73 -2.87 8.30
C ARG A 92 14.84 -1.69 7.87
N LEU A 93 13.53 -1.91 7.89
CA LEU A 93 12.56 -0.83 7.72
C LEU A 93 12.62 0.09 8.95
N GLU A 94 12.95 1.36 8.73
CA GLU A 94 13.13 2.31 9.82
C GLU A 94 11.87 3.16 10.04
N SER A 95 11.18 3.51 8.97
CA SER A 95 9.97 4.32 9.01
C SER A 95 9.25 4.25 7.64
N PRO A 96 7.90 4.19 7.63
CA PRO A 96 6.99 3.89 8.75
C PRO A 96 7.01 2.40 9.12
N GLU A 97 6.25 2.01 10.13
CA GLU A 97 6.13 0.60 10.54
C GLU A 97 5.54 -0.31 9.43
N GLN A 98 4.61 0.22 8.64
CA GLN A 98 4.07 -0.47 7.47
C GLN A 98 4.87 -0.11 6.21
N PRO A 99 5.20 -1.09 5.34
CA PRO A 99 6.03 -0.86 4.16
C PRO A 99 5.23 -0.24 3.00
N VAL A 100 4.49 0.85 3.27
CA VAL A 100 3.61 1.52 2.29
C VAL A 100 3.79 3.03 2.34
N GLY A 101 3.76 3.66 1.20
CA GLY A 101 3.96 5.10 1.07
C GLY A 101 5.44 5.47 0.99
N ARG A 102 5.82 6.54 1.66
CA ARG A 102 7.23 6.95 1.77
C ARG A 102 7.90 6.16 2.88
N VAL A 103 8.91 5.39 2.53
CA VAL A 103 9.62 4.52 3.46
C VAL A 103 11.10 4.89 3.52
N THR A 104 11.74 4.54 4.62
CA THR A 104 13.19 4.64 4.78
C THR A 104 13.72 3.29 5.26
N VAL A 105 14.66 2.74 4.51
CA VAL A 105 15.35 1.50 4.86
C VAL A 105 16.75 1.84 5.36
N LYS A 106 17.10 1.32 6.53
CA LYS A 106 18.48 1.31 7.00
C LYS A 106 19.17 0.09 6.41
N VAL A 107 20.25 0.32 5.66
CA VAL A 107 21.16 -0.71 5.17
C VAL A 107 22.46 -0.60 5.94
N SER A 108 22.96 -1.69 6.48
CA SER A 108 24.20 -1.73 7.25
C SER A 108 25.07 -2.92 6.87
N CYS A 109 26.37 -2.69 6.94
CA CYS A 109 27.40 -3.70 6.91
C CYS A 109 27.94 -3.88 8.33
N GLU A 110 28.01 -5.11 8.82
CA GLU A 110 28.56 -5.45 10.14
C GLU A 110 29.91 -6.18 10.04
N GLY A 111 30.56 -6.11 8.85
CA GLY A 111 31.85 -6.71 8.57
C GLY A 111 33.05 -6.00 9.24
N SER A 112 34.24 -6.21 8.67
CA SER A 112 35.49 -5.64 9.19
C SER A 112 35.56 -4.12 9.19
N SER A 113 34.80 -3.45 8.30
CA SER A 113 34.67 -2.00 8.22
C SER A 113 33.20 -1.61 8.31
N PRO A 114 32.62 -1.54 9.53
CA PRO A 114 31.18 -1.37 9.68
C PRO A 114 30.71 0.03 9.27
N TRP A 115 29.54 0.08 8.58
CA TRP A 115 28.88 1.31 8.18
C TRP A 115 27.37 1.13 8.14
N SER A 116 26.63 2.22 8.10
CA SER A 116 25.18 2.21 7.85
C SER A 116 24.74 3.43 7.07
N VAL A 117 23.70 3.26 6.23
CA VAL A 117 23.11 4.31 5.41
C VAL A 117 21.60 4.19 5.43
N TYR A 118 20.91 5.33 5.32
CA TYR A 118 19.45 5.40 5.26
C TYR A 118 19.02 5.68 3.83
N ILE A 119 18.27 4.78 3.24
CA ILE A 119 17.87 4.82 1.85
C ILE A 119 16.36 5.10 1.77
N PRO A 120 15.97 6.28 1.28
CA PRO A 120 14.56 6.60 1.09
C PRO A 120 14.01 5.93 -0.16
N ALA A 121 12.81 5.37 -0.04
CA ALA A 121 12.07 4.77 -1.15
C ALA A 121 10.59 5.17 -1.11
N GLN A 122 9.91 4.93 -2.22
CA GLN A 122 8.46 5.09 -2.34
C GLN A 122 7.86 3.73 -2.70
N VAL A 123 6.99 3.24 -1.84
CA VAL A 123 6.17 2.05 -2.08
C VAL A 123 4.75 2.49 -2.40
N ARG A 124 4.28 2.19 -3.59
CA ARG A 124 2.90 2.43 -4.03
C ARG A 124 2.13 1.12 -3.98
N VAL A 125 0.93 1.18 -3.44
CA VAL A 125 0.04 0.02 -3.38
C VAL A 125 -1.26 0.40 -4.06
N PHE A 126 -1.57 -0.27 -5.17
CA PHE A 126 -2.72 0.02 -6.01
C PHE A 126 -3.81 -1.00 -5.79
N ARG A 127 -5.02 -0.52 -5.50
CA ARG A 127 -6.20 -1.37 -5.40
C ARG A 127 -7.46 -0.61 -5.81
N PRO A 128 -8.50 -1.34 -6.24
CA PRO A 128 -9.80 -0.73 -6.53
C PRO A 128 -10.39 -0.10 -5.28
N VAL A 129 -10.76 1.17 -5.39
CA VAL A 129 -11.47 1.93 -4.34
C VAL A 129 -12.72 2.57 -4.90
N ALA A 130 -13.73 2.75 -4.05
CA ALA A 130 -14.99 3.36 -4.41
C ALA A 130 -14.84 4.87 -4.57
N VAL A 131 -15.27 5.39 -5.72
CA VAL A 131 -15.38 6.84 -6.01
C VAL A 131 -16.79 7.18 -6.46
N LEU A 132 -17.17 8.47 -6.38
CA LEU A 132 -18.39 8.93 -7.01
C LEU A 132 -18.18 9.19 -8.49
N LYS A 133 -19.11 8.74 -9.33
CA LYS A 133 -19.15 9.08 -10.77
C LYS A 133 -19.57 10.54 -11.02
N ASN A 134 -20.48 11.06 -10.19
CA ASN A 134 -21.02 12.40 -10.28
C ASN A 134 -20.96 13.09 -8.90
N PRO A 135 -20.88 14.43 -8.86
CA PRO A 135 -20.88 15.13 -7.59
C PRO A 135 -22.22 14.98 -6.86
N LEU A 136 -22.17 14.65 -5.59
CA LEU A 136 -23.35 14.54 -4.73
C LEU A 136 -23.28 15.54 -3.57
N LYS A 137 -24.45 16.09 -3.22
CA LYS A 137 -24.60 17.06 -2.12
C LYS A 137 -24.63 16.34 -0.77
N ARG A 138 -24.42 17.10 0.31
CA ARG A 138 -24.70 16.64 1.66
C ARG A 138 -26.14 16.11 1.77
N ASN A 139 -26.32 15.06 2.53
CA ASN A 139 -27.58 14.35 2.77
C ASN A 139 -28.14 13.59 1.54
N SER A 140 -27.46 13.57 0.39
CA SER A 140 -27.82 12.67 -0.71
C SER A 140 -27.60 11.22 -0.29
N ILE A 141 -28.49 10.34 -0.69
CA ILE A 141 -28.35 8.88 -0.57
C ILE A 141 -27.61 8.40 -1.80
N ILE A 142 -26.59 7.58 -1.59
CA ILE A 142 -25.77 7.03 -2.67
C ILE A 142 -26.49 5.84 -3.30
N GLY A 143 -26.77 5.93 -4.59
CA GLY A 143 -27.32 4.84 -5.39
C GLY A 143 -26.24 3.94 -5.98
N PRO A 144 -26.61 2.76 -6.53
CA PRO A 144 -25.66 1.85 -7.18
C PRO A 144 -25.02 2.49 -8.43
N ASP A 145 -25.73 3.37 -9.12
CA ASP A 145 -25.24 4.06 -10.31
C ASP A 145 -24.30 5.22 -10.01
N ASP A 146 -24.25 5.69 -8.77
CA ASP A 146 -23.39 6.79 -8.34
C ASP A 146 -21.95 6.36 -8.04
N VAL A 147 -21.70 5.07 -7.84
CA VAL A 147 -20.39 4.53 -7.42
C VAL A 147 -19.67 3.87 -8.58
N ALA A 148 -18.39 4.14 -8.71
CA ALA A 148 -17.46 3.39 -9.55
C ALA A 148 -16.31 2.87 -8.72
N MET A 149 -15.70 1.78 -9.18
CA MET A 149 -14.45 1.26 -8.62
C MET A 149 -13.32 1.67 -9.56
N ILE A 150 -12.34 2.40 -9.05
CA ILE A 150 -11.14 2.78 -9.81
C ILE A 150 -9.88 2.41 -9.04
N GLU A 151 -8.83 2.02 -9.75
CA GLU A 151 -7.55 1.70 -9.15
C GLU A 151 -6.85 2.99 -8.70
N GLN A 152 -6.46 3.05 -7.42
CA GLN A 152 -5.79 4.18 -6.80
C GLN A 152 -4.62 3.73 -5.93
N ASP A 153 -3.59 4.56 -5.84
CA ASP A 153 -2.51 4.38 -4.85
C ASP A 153 -3.05 4.65 -3.44
N VAL A 154 -3.31 3.57 -2.71
CA VAL A 154 -3.88 3.66 -1.35
C VAL A 154 -2.86 4.04 -0.29
N GLY A 155 -1.56 3.97 -0.59
CA GLY A 155 -0.48 4.41 0.29
C GLY A 155 -0.51 5.91 0.61
N LEU A 156 -1.26 6.69 -0.16
CA LEU A 156 -1.46 8.12 0.05
C LEU A 156 -2.80 8.47 0.72
N LEU A 157 -3.67 7.48 0.95
CA LEU A 157 -5.03 7.67 1.44
C LEU A 157 -5.11 7.59 2.97
N ASN A 158 -4.66 8.63 3.67
CA ASN A 158 -4.57 8.68 5.14
C ASN A 158 -5.93 8.69 5.88
N ARG A 159 -7.06 8.90 5.17
CA ARG A 159 -8.41 9.00 5.77
C ARG A 159 -9.22 7.72 5.65
N GLY A 160 -8.59 6.64 5.22
CA GLY A 160 -9.26 5.40 4.84
C GLY A 160 -9.98 5.51 3.50
N TYR A 161 -10.43 4.39 3.00
CA TYR A 161 -11.12 4.25 1.72
C TYR A 161 -12.07 3.05 1.77
N ILE A 162 -12.96 2.97 0.81
CA ILE A 162 -13.96 1.90 0.68
C ILE A 162 -13.56 1.01 -0.49
N VAL A 163 -13.45 -0.28 -0.25
CA VAL A 163 -13.09 -1.30 -1.27
C VAL A 163 -14.29 -2.10 -1.76
N ASP A 164 -15.39 -2.08 -1.01
CA ASP A 164 -16.63 -2.74 -1.38
C ASP A 164 -17.72 -1.67 -1.59
N PRO A 165 -18.25 -1.49 -2.80
CA PRO A 165 -19.28 -0.50 -3.10
C PRO A 165 -20.55 -0.69 -2.27
N ALA A 166 -20.86 -1.92 -1.82
CA ALA A 166 -22.00 -2.19 -0.95
C ALA A 166 -21.90 -1.45 0.40
N GLN A 167 -20.69 -1.12 0.84
CA GLN A 167 -20.50 -0.32 2.05
C GLN A 167 -20.92 1.14 1.89
N ALA A 168 -21.02 1.66 0.67
CA ALA A 168 -21.41 3.02 0.37
C ALA A 168 -22.87 3.13 -0.09
N ILE A 169 -23.32 2.16 -0.89
CA ILE A 169 -24.67 2.16 -1.47
C ILE A 169 -25.73 2.14 -0.37
N GLY A 170 -26.77 2.99 -0.52
CA GLY A 170 -27.83 3.14 0.47
C GLY A 170 -27.46 4.01 1.68
N LYS A 171 -26.20 4.43 1.82
CA LYS A 171 -25.78 5.38 2.85
C LYS A 171 -25.96 6.82 2.40
N LYS A 172 -26.03 7.71 3.36
CA LYS A 172 -26.20 9.15 3.18
C LYS A 172 -24.86 9.87 3.39
N LEU A 173 -24.57 10.85 2.53
CA LEU A 173 -23.38 11.69 2.65
C LEU A 173 -23.47 12.68 3.81
N THR A 174 -22.44 12.76 4.65
CA THR A 174 -22.33 13.75 5.73
C THR A 174 -21.86 15.12 5.24
N ARG A 175 -21.24 15.18 4.05
CA ARG A 175 -20.73 16.39 3.38
C ARG A 175 -20.81 16.24 1.87
N PRO A 176 -20.72 17.33 1.07
CA PRO A 176 -20.63 17.21 -0.38
C PRO A 176 -19.36 16.44 -0.79
N VAL A 177 -19.46 15.63 -1.84
CA VAL A 177 -18.35 14.88 -2.45
C VAL A 177 -18.38 15.13 -3.95
N GLN A 178 -17.19 15.39 -4.52
CA GLN A 178 -17.03 15.66 -5.95
C GLN A 178 -16.97 14.36 -6.77
N ALA A 179 -17.13 14.47 -8.09
CA ALA A 179 -16.85 13.38 -9.00
C ALA A 179 -15.39 12.93 -8.86
N ASP A 180 -15.13 11.64 -9.07
CA ASP A 180 -13.84 10.97 -8.99
C ASP A 180 -13.14 11.04 -7.61
N GLN A 181 -13.82 11.61 -6.62
CA GLN A 181 -13.30 11.65 -5.26
C GLN A 181 -13.50 10.30 -4.56
N VAL A 182 -12.41 9.78 -3.95
CA VAL A 182 -12.44 8.56 -3.16
C VAL A 182 -13.40 8.70 -1.98
N LEU A 183 -14.31 7.73 -1.84
CA LEU A 183 -15.22 7.64 -0.71
C LEU A 183 -14.50 7.14 0.53
N THR A 184 -14.70 7.85 1.63
CA THR A 184 -14.15 7.47 2.94
C THR A 184 -15.26 7.09 3.93
N PRO A 185 -15.02 6.19 4.89
CA PRO A 185 -16.03 5.82 5.89
C PRO A 185 -16.60 7.02 6.66
N SER A 186 -15.79 8.04 6.94
CA SER A 186 -16.20 9.25 7.66
C SER A 186 -17.16 10.16 6.91
N GLN A 187 -17.27 9.98 5.58
CA GLN A 187 -18.24 10.72 4.73
C GLN A 187 -19.63 10.09 4.73
N LEU A 188 -19.75 8.88 5.29
CA LEU A 188 -20.96 8.08 5.19
C LEU A 188 -21.66 7.96 6.54
N GLN A 189 -22.98 8.01 6.51
CA GLN A 189 -23.84 7.67 7.63
C GLN A 189 -25.01 6.84 7.14
N LEU A 190 -25.65 6.10 8.04
CA LEU A 190 -26.86 5.36 7.69
C LEU A 190 -27.96 6.32 7.27
N ALA A 191 -28.64 6.01 6.17
CA ALA A 191 -29.82 6.75 5.76
C ALA A 191 -30.97 6.50 6.75
N GLU A 192 -31.80 7.50 6.97
CA GLU A 192 -33.00 7.34 7.78
C GLU A 192 -33.99 6.41 7.07
N SER A 193 -34.40 5.36 7.77
CA SER A 193 -35.46 4.45 7.34
C SER A 193 -36.83 4.91 7.83
N VAL A 194 -36.85 5.82 8.80
CA VAL A 194 -38.03 6.48 9.35
C VAL A 194 -37.70 7.94 9.59
N ARG A 195 -38.58 8.85 9.16
CA ARG A 195 -38.45 10.30 9.40
C ARG A 195 -39.46 10.78 10.40
N ARG A 196 -39.18 11.88 11.07
CA ARG A 196 -40.11 12.55 11.96
C ARG A 196 -41.39 12.90 11.19
N GLY A 197 -42.54 12.52 11.79
CA GLY A 197 -43.88 12.70 11.19
C GLY A 197 -44.32 11.50 10.36
N ASP A 198 -43.47 10.53 10.07
CA ASP A 198 -43.86 9.33 9.36
C ASP A 198 -44.84 8.48 10.17
N GLN A 199 -45.85 7.95 9.51
CA GLN A 199 -46.68 6.89 10.06
C GLN A 199 -45.87 5.58 10.04
N VAL A 200 -45.77 4.92 11.16
CA VAL A 200 -45.01 3.69 11.35
C VAL A 200 -45.83 2.59 11.98
N VAL A 201 -45.49 1.34 11.67
CA VAL A 201 -46.03 0.19 12.34
C VAL A 201 -45.16 -0.14 13.55
N ILE A 202 -45.73 -0.07 14.74
CA ILE A 202 -45.09 -0.49 16.00
C ILE A 202 -45.36 -1.98 16.17
N LEU A 203 -44.28 -2.77 16.19
CA LEU A 203 -44.31 -4.19 16.54
C LEU A 203 -43.93 -4.33 18.02
N ALA A 204 -44.78 -4.95 18.82
CA ALA A 204 -44.47 -5.27 20.21
C ALA A 204 -44.53 -6.80 20.35
N SER A 205 -43.43 -7.42 20.77
CA SER A 205 -43.35 -8.90 20.96
C SER A 205 -43.01 -9.22 22.41
N SER A 206 -43.77 -10.13 23.01
CA SER A 206 -43.48 -10.68 24.32
C SER A 206 -43.99 -12.13 24.41
N ALA A 207 -43.18 -13.05 24.89
CA ALA A 207 -43.53 -14.44 25.22
C ALA A 207 -44.41 -15.14 24.17
N GLY A 208 -44.18 -14.96 22.89
CA GLY A 208 -44.93 -15.60 21.77
C GLY A 208 -46.15 -14.80 21.31
N ILE A 209 -46.45 -13.64 21.91
CA ILE A 209 -47.53 -12.76 21.45
C ILE A 209 -46.88 -11.60 20.67
N SER A 210 -47.35 -11.32 19.47
CA SER A 210 -46.93 -10.18 18.65
C SER A 210 -48.16 -9.28 18.41
N VAL A 211 -48.05 -8.00 18.76
CA VAL A 211 -49.06 -7.00 18.52
C VAL A 211 -48.56 -5.94 17.56
N ARG A 212 -49.41 -5.53 16.60
CA ARG A 212 -49.13 -4.45 15.67
C ARG A 212 -50.03 -3.25 15.97
N MET A 213 -49.43 -2.08 16.01
CA MET A 213 -50.11 -0.82 16.30
C MET A 213 -49.64 0.26 15.35
N GLN A 214 -50.49 1.23 15.02
CA GLN A 214 -50.12 2.40 14.26
C GLN A 214 -49.48 3.47 15.16
N GLY A 215 -48.39 4.06 14.69
CA GLY A 215 -47.70 5.13 15.42
C GLY A 215 -47.24 6.24 14.48
N GLU A 216 -46.84 7.34 15.07
CA GLU A 216 -46.18 8.47 14.41
C GLU A 216 -44.76 8.62 14.97
N ALA A 217 -43.76 8.68 14.09
CA ALA A 217 -42.38 8.90 14.49
C ALA A 217 -42.17 10.35 14.95
N LEU A 218 -41.59 10.55 16.13
CA LEU A 218 -41.30 11.87 16.69
C LEU A 218 -39.88 12.33 16.40
N SER A 219 -39.03 11.46 15.87
CA SER A 219 -37.66 11.76 15.43
C SER A 219 -37.26 10.87 14.25
N ASP A 220 -36.25 11.32 13.50
CA ASP A 220 -35.62 10.52 12.45
C ASP A 220 -34.90 9.30 13.04
N GLY A 221 -34.83 8.21 12.27
CA GLY A 221 -34.11 7.02 12.66
C GLY A 221 -33.64 6.17 11.50
N ALA A 222 -32.38 5.78 11.57
CA ALA A 222 -31.80 4.78 10.69
C ALA A 222 -32.09 3.35 11.21
N LEU A 223 -31.90 2.36 10.36
CA LEU A 223 -32.05 0.95 10.71
C LEU A 223 -31.24 0.60 11.98
N GLY A 224 -31.89 -0.05 12.96
CA GLY A 224 -31.30 -0.42 14.24
C GLY A 224 -31.26 0.70 15.28
N GLN A 225 -31.54 1.94 14.93
CA GLN A 225 -31.54 3.10 15.82
C GLN A 225 -32.82 3.12 16.67
N GLN A 226 -32.72 3.58 17.92
CA GLN A 226 -33.88 3.76 18.81
C GLN A 226 -34.44 5.17 18.64
N ILE A 227 -35.75 5.27 18.39
CA ILE A 227 -36.48 6.53 18.22
C ILE A 227 -37.68 6.61 19.14
N SER A 228 -38.19 7.82 19.36
CA SER A 228 -39.45 8.07 20.05
C SER A 228 -40.60 7.97 19.04
N VAL A 229 -41.63 7.20 19.37
CA VAL A 229 -42.83 7.00 18.53
C VAL A 229 -44.08 7.20 19.41
N ARG A 230 -45.04 7.96 18.90
CA ARG A 230 -46.34 8.15 19.52
C ARG A 230 -47.30 7.09 18.95
N ASN A 231 -47.87 6.27 19.84
CA ASN A 231 -48.96 5.35 19.46
C ASN A 231 -50.20 6.17 19.16
N LEU A 232 -50.78 6.01 17.97
CA LEU A 232 -51.94 6.82 17.57
C LEU A 232 -53.27 6.48 18.31
N SER A 233 -53.39 5.23 18.79
CA SER A 233 -54.58 4.80 19.54
C SER A 233 -54.54 5.24 20.98
N SER A 234 -53.40 5.09 21.67
CA SER A 234 -53.26 5.37 23.11
C SER A 234 -52.65 6.74 23.44
N GLN A 235 -52.16 7.45 22.43
CA GLN A 235 -51.40 8.71 22.51
C GLN A 235 -50.13 8.63 23.36
N ARG A 236 -49.75 7.44 23.79
CA ARG A 236 -48.53 7.22 24.57
C ARG A 236 -47.28 7.27 23.71
N VAL A 237 -46.24 7.88 24.22
CA VAL A 237 -44.92 7.89 23.58
C VAL A 237 -44.10 6.69 24.07
N VAL A 238 -43.60 5.90 23.15
CA VAL A 238 -42.75 4.73 23.45
C VAL A 238 -41.40 4.89 22.72
N ARG A 239 -40.36 4.28 23.27
CA ARG A 239 -39.07 4.15 22.57
C ARG A 239 -39.10 2.84 21.82
N ALA A 240 -38.85 2.93 20.52
CA ALA A 240 -38.86 1.77 19.60
C ALA A 240 -37.61 1.76 18.71
N ARG A 241 -37.12 0.57 18.41
CA ARG A 241 -35.99 0.36 17.50
C ARG A 241 -36.51 0.28 16.07
N VAL A 242 -35.90 1.02 15.14
CA VAL A 242 -36.20 0.93 13.71
C VAL A 242 -35.75 -0.42 13.16
N THR A 243 -36.67 -1.19 12.62
CA THR A 243 -36.41 -2.52 12.03
C THR A 243 -36.49 -2.53 10.51
N GLY A 244 -37.03 -1.46 9.93
CA GLY A 244 -37.16 -1.29 8.48
C GLY A 244 -37.86 0.02 8.11
N PRO A 245 -38.04 0.29 6.81
CA PRO A 245 -38.79 1.45 6.35
C PRO A 245 -40.21 1.43 6.92
N GLY A 246 -40.56 2.46 7.68
CA GLY A 246 -41.87 2.58 8.33
C GLY A 246 -42.16 1.53 9.40
N GLN A 247 -41.17 0.78 9.89
CA GLN A 247 -41.34 -0.28 10.89
C GLN A 247 -40.45 -0.05 12.10
N VAL A 248 -41.04 -0.20 13.28
CA VAL A 248 -40.34 -0.08 14.55
C VAL A 248 -40.75 -1.18 15.51
N GLU A 249 -39.85 -1.63 16.37
CA GLU A 249 -40.07 -2.68 17.34
C GLU A 249 -39.87 -2.16 18.76
N VAL A 250 -40.79 -2.52 19.65
CA VAL A 250 -40.68 -2.32 21.09
C VAL A 250 -40.43 -3.70 21.73
N ARG A 251 -39.37 -3.82 22.50
CA ARG A 251 -39.16 -4.99 23.36
C ARG A 251 -39.82 -4.71 24.71
N LEU A 252 -40.73 -5.57 25.11
CA LEU A 252 -41.44 -5.53 26.38
C LEU A 252 -40.66 -6.29 27.47
#